data_c51f3a30049d0c0c8976cb251393c4fe
#
_entry.id   c51f3a30049d0c0c8976cb251393c4fe
#
_cell.length_a   1.000
_cell.length_b   1.000
_cell.length_c   1.000
_cell.angle_alpha   90.00
_cell.angle_beta   90.00
_cell.angle_gamma   90.00
#
_symmetry.space_group_name_H-M   'P 1'
#
loop_
_entity.id
_entity.type
_entity.pdbx_description
1 polymer ?
#
loop_
_entity_poly.entity_id
_entity_poly.type
_entity_poly.pdbx_seq_one_letter_code
_entity_poly.pdbx_strand_id
1 'polypeptide(L)'
;MLLLVGVAFVAGVVTALSPCVLPVLPIVLAGGATGGPRRPYAIVAGLVASFTAFTLAATALLSALGLPEDLLRNIAIAVVLVIGLSLLIPPLAHALERPFQALGRRRPGDVGGGFFLGVSLGLLFTPCAGPIIAAVATLAATSRFSVETVLVTFAYALGAGVVLLFIAFAGRRGMSLGRLRERAPLVRQALGGVIVGVAVLMIFGLDTRLATHVPGYVESFQRIERTSAAQRELDRLLAGEEPALPDSQLRDFGEAPDFRAIDGWLNSEPLTLASLRGKVVLIDFWTYSCINCLRTLPYVERWAETYGDAGLVVVGVHTPEFAFERVRENVERAVGSLGVEYPVALDNEYGTWTAWGNRYWPAKYFIDRRGHVRYAHFGEGEYEESERVIRTLLAEDTLPEPVSGSIRDQTPTDLLTPETYLGFGRLDRFVGSPVVEGREATYSIPRSVPPDSIAYGGRWTVEEERIVADRDARLRLVFHARKVFLVLGGEGRVRVSIDGRPVKTVHVAEDRLYELVARRGLVEDHTLDLSFTPGTEAYAFTFG
;
A
#
# COMPACT_ATOMS: atom_id res chain seq x y z
N MET A 1 18.29 -6.29 -7.29
CA MET A 1 18.38 -5.51 -8.55
C MET A 1 18.13 -6.31 -9.82
N LEU A 2 18.87 -7.38 -10.16
CA LEU A 2 18.62 -8.19 -11.37
C LEU A 2 17.23 -8.85 -11.39
N LEU A 3 16.74 -9.30 -10.26
CA LEU A 3 15.41 -9.92 -10.13
C LEU A 3 14.29 -8.91 -10.34
N LEU A 4 14.44 -7.68 -9.86
CA LEU A 4 13.52 -6.57 -10.06
C LEU A 4 13.37 -6.15 -11.53
N VAL A 5 14.51 -6.00 -12.19
CA VAL A 5 14.55 -5.72 -13.64
C VAL A 5 13.85 -6.85 -14.39
N GLY A 6 14.04 -8.09 -13.94
CA GLY A 6 13.35 -9.27 -14.50
C GLY A 6 11.83 -9.23 -14.26
N VAL A 7 11.39 -8.95 -13.05
CA VAL A 7 9.96 -8.84 -12.69
C VAL A 7 9.30 -7.68 -13.43
N ALA A 8 9.95 -6.51 -13.47
CA ALA A 8 9.44 -5.36 -14.22
C ALA A 8 9.31 -5.65 -15.71
N PHE A 9 10.28 -6.36 -16.30
CA PHE A 9 10.21 -6.78 -17.69
C PHE A 9 9.03 -7.73 -17.95
N VAL A 10 8.84 -8.75 -17.10
CA VAL A 10 7.71 -9.68 -17.20
C VAL A 10 6.38 -8.96 -17.00
N ALA A 11 6.29 -8.04 -16.03
CA ALA A 11 5.10 -7.21 -15.82
C ALA A 11 4.77 -6.36 -17.06
N GLY A 12 5.79 -5.79 -17.72
CA GLY A 12 5.62 -5.08 -18.99
C GLY A 12 5.08 -5.97 -20.12
N VAL A 13 5.58 -7.22 -20.23
CA VAL A 13 5.08 -8.22 -21.19
C VAL A 13 3.61 -8.54 -20.94
N VAL A 14 3.23 -8.74 -19.68
CA VAL A 14 1.85 -9.05 -19.29
C VAL A 14 0.92 -7.87 -19.53
N THR A 15 1.33 -6.66 -19.20
CA THR A 15 0.54 -5.45 -19.43
C THR A 15 0.31 -5.20 -20.92
N ALA A 16 1.24 -5.58 -21.78
CA ALA A 16 1.06 -5.48 -23.22
C ALA A 16 -0.07 -6.38 -23.77
N LEU A 17 -0.49 -7.41 -23.01
CA LEU A 17 -1.62 -8.29 -23.32
C LEU A 17 -2.93 -7.81 -22.68
N SER A 18 -2.92 -6.71 -21.93
CA SER A 18 -4.12 -6.18 -21.28
C SER A 18 -5.12 -5.64 -22.30
N PRO A 19 -6.44 -5.63 -21.98
CA PRO A 19 -7.49 -5.17 -22.89
C PRO A 19 -7.35 -3.70 -23.28
N CYS A 20 -6.63 -2.90 -22.51
CA CYS A 20 -6.37 -1.48 -22.81
C CYS A 20 -5.39 -1.30 -23.99
N VAL A 21 -4.53 -2.28 -24.23
CA VAL A 21 -3.52 -2.26 -25.30
C VAL A 21 -4.07 -2.80 -26.63
N LEU A 22 -5.09 -3.64 -26.58
CA LEU A 22 -5.77 -4.23 -27.75
C LEU A 22 -6.20 -3.19 -28.82
N PRO A 23 -6.74 -2.00 -28.48
CA PRO A 23 -7.10 -0.99 -29.47
C PRO A 23 -5.91 -0.38 -30.23
N VAL A 24 -4.73 -0.43 -29.62
CA VAL A 24 -3.48 0.11 -30.22
C VAL A 24 -2.87 -0.87 -31.22
N LEU A 25 -3.18 -2.16 -31.09
CA LEU A 25 -2.69 -3.23 -31.99
C LEU A 25 -2.91 -2.95 -33.49
N PRO A 26 -4.10 -2.56 -33.97
CA PRO A 26 -4.32 -2.25 -35.38
C PRO A 26 -3.47 -1.09 -35.88
N ILE A 27 -3.22 -0.07 -35.02
CA ILE A 27 -2.41 1.09 -35.36
C ILE A 27 -0.93 0.71 -35.49
N VAL A 28 -0.44 -0.12 -34.58
CA VAL A 28 0.95 -0.65 -34.60
C VAL A 28 1.15 -1.58 -35.81
N LEU A 29 0.18 -2.45 -36.10
CA LEU A 29 0.19 -3.32 -37.29
C LEU A 29 0.20 -2.51 -38.60
N ALA A 30 -0.67 -1.50 -38.72
CA ALA A 30 -0.72 -0.61 -39.87
C ALA A 30 0.56 0.24 -40.01
N GLY A 31 1.06 0.78 -38.93
CA GLY A 31 2.30 1.56 -38.87
C GLY A 31 3.54 0.74 -39.18
N GLY A 32 3.56 -0.53 -38.74
CA GLY A 32 4.65 -1.48 -39.02
C GLY A 32 4.61 -2.09 -40.43
N ALA A 33 3.42 -2.20 -41.02
CA ALA A 33 3.24 -2.71 -42.39
C ALA A 33 3.58 -1.69 -43.47
N THR A 34 3.48 -0.40 -43.18
CA THR A 34 3.77 0.72 -44.11
C THR A 34 5.14 1.31 -43.79
N GLY A 35 6.09 1.23 -44.75
CA GLY A 35 7.43 1.82 -44.62
C GLY A 35 8.59 0.83 -44.53
N GLY A 36 9.82 1.35 -44.32
CA GLY A 36 11.06 0.60 -44.37
C GLY A 36 11.26 -0.40 -43.18
N PRO A 37 12.27 -1.29 -43.26
CA PRO A 37 12.51 -2.35 -42.27
C PRO A 37 12.88 -1.81 -40.87
N ARG A 38 13.30 -0.54 -40.76
CA ARG A 38 13.71 0.10 -39.50
C ARG A 38 12.56 0.79 -38.76
N ARG A 39 11.40 0.95 -39.40
CA ARG A 39 10.25 1.69 -38.83
C ARG A 39 9.65 1.06 -37.58
N PRO A 40 9.48 -0.28 -37.43
CA PRO A 40 9.01 -0.90 -36.21
C PRO A 40 9.93 -0.61 -35.00
N TYR A 41 11.25 -0.63 -35.22
CA TYR A 41 12.22 -0.29 -34.16
C TYR A 41 12.12 1.19 -33.73
N ALA A 42 11.88 2.09 -34.68
CA ALA A 42 11.68 3.50 -34.37
C ALA A 42 10.38 3.73 -33.56
N ILE A 43 9.31 2.99 -33.85
CA ILE A 43 8.04 3.05 -33.10
C ILE A 43 8.27 2.60 -31.66
N VAL A 44 8.94 1.46 -31.44
CA VAL A 44 9.22 0.93 -30.09
C VAL A 44 10.17 1.85 -29.33
N ALA A 45 11.21 2.37 -29.99
CA ALA A 45 12.13 3.31 -29.36
C ALA A 45 11.42 4.60 -28.91
N GLY A 46 10.52 5.15 -29.75
CA GLY A 46 9.69 6.30 -29.41
C GLY A 46 8.75 6.03 -28.24
N LEU A 47 8.12 4.87 -28.21
CA LEU A 47 7.23 4.44 -27.13
C LEU A 47 7.99 4.30 -25.79
N VAL A 48 9.11 3.59 -25.79
CA VAL A 48 9.93 3.39 -24.59
C VAL A 48 10.44 4.73 -24.06
N ALA A 49 10.97 5.59 -24.94
CA ALA A 49 11.50 6.88 -24.56
C ALA A 49 10.41 7.81 -23.98
N SER A 50 9.25 7.90 -24.65
CA SER A 50 8.17 8.79 -24.20
C SER A 50 7.50 8.28 -22.92
N PHE A 51 7.28 6.99 -22.79
CA PHE A 51 6.71 6.39 -21.59
C PHE A 51 7.63 6.62 -20.39
N THR A 52 8.93 6.31 -20.52
CA THR A 52 9.91 6.52 -19.45
C THR A 52 10.00 7.99 -19.06
N ALA A 53 10.12 8.89 -20.04
CA ALA A 53 10.22 10.33 -19.79
C ALA A 53 8.95 10.90 -19.13
N PHE A 54 7.78 10.49 -19.58
CA PHE A 54 6.51 10.96 -19.04
C PHE A 54 6.27 10.42 -17.63
N THR A 55 6.57 9.14 -17.37
CA THR A 55 6.42 8.55 -16.04
C THR A 55 7.33 9.25 -15.02
N LEU A 56 8.60 9.49 -15.38
CA LEU A 56 9.55 10.20 -14.52
C LEU A 56 9.16 11.68 -14.32
N ALA A 57 8.66 12.35 -15.35
CA ALA A 57 8.17 13.73 -15.24
C ALA A 57 6.90 13.82 -14.39
N ALA A 58 5.97 12.88 -14.55
CA ALA A 58 4.74 12.83 -13.78
C ALA A 58 5.03 12.58 -12.29
N THR A 59 5.91 11.61 -11.95
CA THR A 59 6.32 11.34 -10.56
C THR A 59 7.03 12.54 -9.94
N ALA A 60 7.92 13.22 -10.67
CA ALA A 60 8.60 14.43 -10.20
C ALA A 60 7.62 15.59 -9.95
N LEU A 61 6.66 15.78 -10.85
CA LEU A 61 5.66 16.85 -10.72
C LEU A 61 4.72 16.58 -9.53
N LEU A 62 4.35 15.33 -9.32
CA LEU A 62 3.47 14.90 -8.22
C LEU A 62 4.13 15.09 -6.86
N SER A 63 5.41 14.70 -6.73
CA SER A 63 6.17 14.91 -5.50
C SER A 63 6.40 16.40 -5.18
N ALA A 64 6.41 17.26 -6.21
CA ALA A 64 6.61 18.71 -6.04
C ALA A 64 5.31 19.46 -5.69
N LEU A 65 4.13 18.96 -6.12
CA LEU A 65 2.85 19.68 -6.01
C LEU A 65 1.97 19.20 -4.86
N GLY A 66 2.26 18.04 -4.22
CA GLY A 66 1.48 17.50 -3.09
C GLY A 66 -0.02 17.33 -3.37
N LEU A 67 -0.39 17.00 -4.62
CA LEU A 67 -1.80 16.90 -5.04
C LEU A 67 -2.45 15.65 -4.43
N PRO A 68 -3.73 15.74 -4.00
CA PRO A 68 -4.46 14.60 -3.47
C PRO A 68 -4.63 13.49 -4.51
N GLU A 69 -4.48 12.24 -4.09
CA GLU A 69 -4.54 11.04 -4.94
C GLU A 69 -5.87 10.91 -5.71
N ASP A 70 -6.97 11.39 -5.14
CA ASP A 70 -8.31 11.39 -5.75
C ASP A 70 -8.38 12.25 -7.02
N LEU A 71 -7.65 13.34 -7.08
CA LEU A 71 -7.63 14.21 -8.26
C LEU A 71 -7.00 13.50 -9.47
N LEU A 72 -5.95 12.74 -9.22
CA LEU A 72 -5.27 11.96 -10.26
C LEU A 72 -6.12 10.82 -10.78
N ARG A 73 -6.79 10.10 -9.90
CA ARG A 73 -7.74 9.05 -10.27
C ARG A 73 -8.83 9.61 -11.16
N ASN A 74 -9.43 10.75 -10.80
CA ASN A 74 -10.49 11.38 -11.58
C ASN A 74 -10.01 11.87 -12.94
N ILE A 75 -8.79 12.42 -13.04
CA ILE A 75 -8.17 12.83 -14.30
C ILE A 75 -7.92 11.61 -15.20
N ALA A 76 -7.37 10.53 -14.65
CA ALA A 76 -7.13 9.29 -15.39
C ALA A 76 -8.43 8.69 -15.96
N ILE A 77 -9.49 8.62 -15.14
CA ILE A 77 -10.82 8.17 -15.56
C ILE A 77 -11.38 9.05 -16.69
N ALA A 78 -11.28 10.38 -16.55
CA ALA A 78 -11.74 11.31 -17.59
C ALA A 78 -10.99 11.11 -18.91
N VAL A 79 -9.67 10.91 -18.87
CA VAL A 79 -8.85 10.66 -20.08
C VAL A 79 -9.24 9.32 -20.73
N VAL A 80 -9.40 8.25 -19.96
CA VAL A 80 -9.82 6.94 -20.48
C VAL A 80 -11.22 7.03 -21.11
N LEU A 81 -12.13 7.79 -20.51
CA LEU A 81 -13.49 8.00 -21.01
C LEU A 81 -13.49 8.78 -22.33
N VAL A 82 -12.69 9.84 -22.44
CA VAL A 82 -12.53 10.62 -23.68
C VAL A 82 -11.94 9.76 -24.81
N ILE A 83 -10.95 8.92 -24.50
CA ILE A 83 -10.35 7.99 -25.48
C ILE A 83 -11.40 6.96 -25.94
N GLY A 84 -12.12 6.32 -25.01
CA GLY A 84 -13.16 5.35 -25.33
C GLY A 84 -14.28 5.96 -26.18
N LEU A 85 -14.72 7.17 -25.85
CA LEU A 85 -15.74 7.91 -26.62
C LEU A 85 -15.23 8.28 -28.02
N SER A 86 -13.97 8.65 -28.18
CA SER A 86 -13.37 8.96 -29.48
C SER A 86 -13.29 7.75 -30.41
N LEU A 87 -13.18 6.54 -29.84
CA LEU A 87 -13.22 5.29 -30.61
C LEU A 87 -14.64 4.90 -31.04
N LEU A 88 -15.65 5.23 -30.22
CA LEU A 88 -17.07 4.97 -30.48
C LEU A 88 -17.67 5.94 -31.51
N ILE A 89 -17.30 7.21 -31.43
CA ILE A 89 -17.92 8.32 -32.20
C ILE A 89 -16.91 8.86 -33.22
N PRO A 90 -16.99 8.45 -34.52
CA PRO A 90 -16.05 8.87 -35.55
C PRO A 90 -15.85 10.39 -35.70
N PRO A 91 -16.89 11.24 -35.61
CA PRO A 91 -16.71 12.69 -35.73
C PRO A 91 -15.90 13.30 -34.57
N LEU A 92 -15.96 12.72 -33.37
CA LEU A 92 -15.16 13.15 -32.22
C LEU A 92 -13.67 12.83 -32.41
N ALA A 93 -13.37 11.68 -32.99
CA ALA A 93 -12.01 11.30 -33.35
C ALA A 93 -11.40 12.29 -34.35
N HIS A 94 -12.14 12.68 -35.40
CA HIS A 94 -11.69 13.68 -36.39
C HIS A 94 -11.50 15.09 -35.79
N ALA A 95 -12.30 15.46 -34.77
CA ALA A 95 -12.14 16.75 -34.10
C ALA A 95 -10.87 16.78 -33.25
N LEU A 96 -10.57 15.67 -32.53
CA LEU A 96 -9.34 15.54 -31.72
C LEU A 96 -8.06 15.42 -32.58
N GLU A 97 -8.16 14.81 -33.77
CA GLU A 97 -7.02 14.64 -34.70
C GLU A 97 -6.63 15.94 -35.43
N ARG A 98 -7.54 16.87 -35.60
CA ARG A 98 -7.29 18.13 -36.34
C ARG A 98 -6.08 18.94 -35.87
N PRO A 99 -5.85 19.19 -34.55
CA PRO A 99 -4.68 19.92 -34.09
C PRO A 99 -3.37 19.15 -34.35
N PHE A 100 -3.40 17.84 -34.29
CA PHE A 100 -2.21 17.00 -34.52
C PHE A 100 -1.87 16.83 -36.00
N GLN A 101 -2.86 16.83 -36.89
CA GLN A 101 -2.65 16.81 -38.35
C GLN A 101 -1.99 18.11 -38.87
N ALA A 102 -2.21 19.24 -38.20
CA ALA A 102 -1.55 20.50 -38.55
C ALA A 102 -0.03 20.46 -38.23
N LEU A 103 0.36 19.74 -37.17
CA LEU A 103 1.76 19.54 -36.77
C LEU A 103 2.49 18.51 -37.66
N GLY A 104 1.76 17.54 -38.24
CA GLY A 104 2.28 16.43 -39.06
C GLY A 104 2.53 16.77 -40.55
N ARG A 105 2.26 18.00 -41.03
CA ARG A 105 2.45 18.38 -42.43
C ARG A 105 3.90 18.55 -42.87
N ARG A 106 4.88 18.55 -41.98
CA ARG A 106 6.29 18.45 -42.36
C ARG A 106 6.63 16.97 -42.48
N ARG A 107 6.93 16.48 -43.68
CA ARG A 107 7.34 15.10 -43.98
C ARG A 107 8.65 14.75 -43.24
N PRO A 108 8.65 14.09 -42.08
CA PRO A 108 9.84 13.46 -41.56
C PRO A 108 10.09 12.20 -42.38
N GLY A 109 11.36 11.87 -42.65
CA GLY A 109 11.74 10.63 -43.31
C GLY A 109 11.19 9.41 -42.55
N ASP A 110 11.20 8.26 -43.21
CA ASP A 110 10.53 7.00 -42.77
C ASP A 110 10.80 6.60 -41.31
N VAL A 111 11.99 6.88 -40.76
CA VAL A 111 12.41 6.66 -39.38
C VAL A 111 11.81 7.69 -38.41
N GLY A 112 11.79 8.98 -38.82
CA GLY A 112 11.24 10.06 -37.99
C GLY A 112 9.72 9.92 -37.80
N GLY A 113 8.99 9.54 -38.87
CA GLY A 113 7.54 9.27 -38.76
C GLY A 113 7.20 8.09 -37.86
N GLY A 114 8.06 7.07 -37.78
CA GLY A 114 7.92 5.94 -36.86
C GLY A 114 8.13 6.35 -35.40
N PHE A 115 9.15 7.13 -35.12
CA PHE A 115 9.48 7.62 -33.77
C PHE A 115 8.36 8.50 -33.20
N PHE A 116 7.85 9.48 -33.94
CA PHE A 116 6.74 10.32 -33.50
C PHE A 116 5.45 9.54 -33.24
N LEU A 117 5.18 8.51 -34.06
CA LEU A 117 4.06 7.60 -33.82
C LEU A 117 4.27 6.80 -32.53
N GLY A 118 5.49 6.36 -32.25
CA GLY A 118 5.86 5.72 -30.97
C GLY A 118 5.66 6.64 -29.79
N VAL A 119 6.07 7.90 -29.88
CA VAL A 119 5.89 8.91 -28.82
C VAL A 119 4.41 9.15 -28.51
N SER A 120 3.56 9.30 -29.52
CA SER A 120 2.12 9.48 -29.30
C SER A 120 1.45 8.23 -28.70
N LEU A 121 1.91 7.05 -29.06
CA LEU A 121 1.46 5.79 -28.46
C LEU A 121 1.90 5.67 -26.98
N GLY A 122 3.11 6.07 -26.63
CA GLY A 122 3.60 6.05 -25.25
C GLY A 122 2.81 6.96 -24.31
N LEU A 123 2.42 8.15 -24.77
CA LEU A 123 1.51 9.05 -24.05
C LEU A 123 0.12 8.43 -23.83
N LEU A 124 -0.38 7.69 -24.80
CA LEU A 124 -1.68 7.00 -24.70
C LEU A 124 -1.63 5.81 -23.73
N PHE A 125 -0.45 5.22 -23.53
CA PHE A 125 -0.22 4.07 -22.66
C PHE A 125 -0.18 4.42 -21.16
N THR A 126 0.12 5.66 -20.82
CA THR A 126 0.35 6.09 -19.44
C THR A 126 -0.84 5.87 -18.51
N PRO A 127 -2.11 6.21 -18.87
CA PRO A 127 -3.24 5.95 -17.98
C PRO A 127 -3.53 4.46 -17.73
N CYS A 128 -3.11 3.58 -18.64
CA CYS A 128 -3.31 2.14 -18.51
C CYS A 128 -2.30 1.46 -17.58
N ALA A 129 -1.20 2.12 -17.28
CA ALA A 129 -0.17 1.68 -16.33
C ALA A 129 -0.44 2.16 -14.88
N GLY A 130 -1.64 2.70 -14.60
CA GLY A 130 -2.03 3.31 -13.33
C GLY A 130 -1.61 2.53 -12.06
N PRO A 131 -1.92 1.23 -11.93
CA PRO A 131 -1.52 0.45 -10.75
C PRO A 131 0.00 0.37 -10.55
N ILE A 132 0.76 0.33 -11.65
CA ILE A 132 2.23 0.26 -11.63
C ILE A 132 2.83 1.64 -11.38
N ILE A 133 2.21 2.70 -11.93
CA ILE A 133 2.60 4.09 -11.65
C ILE A 133 2.35 4.39 -10.17
N ALA A 134 1.28 3.91 -9.56
CA ALA A 134 1.03 4.03 -8.13
C ALA A 134 2.13 3.33 -7.31
N ALA A 135 2.51 2.11 -7.66
CA ALA A 135 3.61 1.39 -7.02
C ALA A 135 4.97 2.08 -7.21
N VAL A 136 5.24 2.63 -8.39
CA VAL A 136 6.45 3.42 -8.67
C VAL A 136 6.41 4.78 -7.96
N ALA A 137 5.23 5.40 -7.83
CA ALA A 137 5.05 6.67 -7.13
C ALA A 137 5.25 6.51 -5.62
N THR A 138 4.81 5.41 -5.02
CA THR A 138 5.09 5.09 -3.61
C THR A 138 6.58 4.85 -3.38
N LEU A 139 7.26 4.15 -4.29
CA LEU A 139 8.70 3.98 -4.29
C LEU A 139 9.45 5.32 -4.51
N ALA A 140 8.96 6.20 -5.36
CA ALA A 140 9.56 7.51 -5.62
C ALA A 140 9.29 8.53 -4.49
N ALA A 141 8.21 8.39 -3.73
CA ALA A 141 7.92 9.23 -2.57
C ALA A 141 8.84 8.92 -1.38
N THR A 142 9.37 7.70 -1.31
CA THR A 142 10.30 7.26 -0.26
C THR A 142 11.78 7.44 -0.63
N SER A 143 12.11 7.55 -1.93
CA SER A 143 13.49 7.74 -2.40
C SER A 143 13.58 8.85 -3.44
N ARG A 144 14.55 9.76 -3.28
CA ARG A 144 14.91 10.74 -4.33
C ARG A 144 15.30 9.97 -5.59
N PHE A 145 15.05 10.54 -6.79
CA PHE A 145 15.41 10.01 -8.12
C PHE A 145 16.65 9.13 -8.10
N SER A 146 16.46 7.82 -8.03
CA SER A 146 17.55 6.84 -8.03
C SER A 146 17.71 6.27 -9.44
N VAL A 147 18.93 5.92 -9.80
CA VAL A 147 19.24 5.22 -11.07
C VAL A 147 18.42 3.92 -11.16
N GLU A 148 18.05 3.33 -10.06
CA GLU A 148 17.24 2.11 -9.95
C GLU A 148 15.81 2.30 -10.45
N THR A 149 15.15 3.40 -10.08
CA THR A 149 13.80 3.75 -10.55
C THR A 149 13.79 3.92 -12.08
N VAL A 150 14.84 4.52 -12.64
CA VAL A 150 14.98 4.66 -14.09
C VAL A 150 15.16 3.31 -14.77
N LEU A 151 15.97 2.40 -14.19
CA LEU A 151 16.24 1.07 -14.73
C LEU A 151 15.00 0.18 -14.69
N VAL A 152 14.23 0.20 -13.61
CA VAL A 152 12.99 -0.57 -13.46
C VAL A 152 11.93 -0.08 -14.45
N THR A 153 11.73 1.23 -14.55
CA THR A 153 10.78 1.85 -15.50
C THR A 153 11.18 1.55 -16.96
N PHE A 154 12.47 1.60 -17.25
CA PHE A 154 13.00 1.27 -18.56
C PHE A 154 12.83 -0.21 -18.90
N ALA A 155 13.09 -1.12 -17.96
CA ALA A 155 12.91 -2.57 -18.14
C ALA A 155 11.44 -2.93 -18.40
N TYR A 156 10.51 -2.29 -17.67
CA TYR A 156 9.08 -2.44 -17.89
C TYR A 156 8.66 -1.99 -19.30
N ALA A 157 9.08 -0.79 -19.69
CA ALA A 157 8.78 -0.24 -21.01
C ALA A 157 9.39 -1.11 -22.14
N LEU A 158 10.56 -1.69 -21.89
CA LEU A 158 11.22 -2.62 -22.81
C LEU A 158 10.43 -3.93 -22.96
N GLY A 159 9.90 -4.48 -21.85
CA GLY A 159 9.04 -5.67 -21.86
C GLY A 159 7.80 -5.48 -22.72
N ALA A 160 7.08 -4.37 -22.53
CA ALA A 160 5.93 -4.01 -23.35
C ALA A 160 6.33 -3.77 -24.84
N GLY A 161 7.48 -3.12 -25.07
CA GLY A 161 8.02 -2.87 -26.39
C GLY A 161 8.36 -4.12 -27.18
N VAL A 162 8.90 -5.15 -26.54
CA VAL A 162 9.24 -6.43 -27.17
C VAL A 162 7.99 -7.14 -27.71
N VAL A 163 6.90 -7.15 -26.93
CA VAL A 163 5.62 -7.76 -27.38
C VAL A 163 5.07 -7.01 -28.59
N LEU A 164 5.07 -5.68 -28.54
CA LEU A 164 4.59 -4.86 -29.66
C LEU A 164 5.48 -5.00 -30.90
N LEU A 165 6.79 -5.17 -30.71
CA LEU A 165 7.72 -5.45 -31.81
C LEU A 165 7.41 -6.78 -32.48
N PHE A 166 7.19 -7.83 -31.66
CA PHE A 166 6.82 -9.15 -32.18
C PHE A 166 5.53 -9.11 -32.98
N ILE A 167 4.51 -8.40 -32.48
CA ILE A 167 3.22 -8.20 -33.18
C ILE A 167 3.42 -7.41 -34.49
N ALA A 168 4.24 -6.37 -34.47
CA ALA A 168 4.53 -5.59 -35.68
C ALA A 168 5.24 -6.43 -36.76
N PHE A 169 6.14 -7.33 -36.37
CA PHE A 169 6.78 -8.29 -37.29
C PHE A 169 5.83 -9.35 -37.79
N ALA A 170 4.94 -9.89 -36.94
CA ALA A 170 3.92 -10.84 -37.34
C ALA A 170 2.98 -10.26 -38.41
N GLY A 171 2.62 -8.96 -38.27
CA GLY A 171 1.84 -8.24 -39.28
C GLY A 171 2.52 -8.09 -40.64
N ARG A 172 3.85 -8.05 -40.67
CA ARG A 172 4.63 -7.97 -41.93
C ARG A 172 4.74 -9.32 -42.65
N ARG A 173 4.68 -10.44 -41.92
CA ARG A 173 4.87 -11.78 -42.48
C ARG A 173 3.62 -12.43 -43.10
N GLY A 174 2.59 -11.64 -43.36
CA GLY A 174 1.54 -12.05 -44.30
C GLY A 174 0.45 -12.93 -43.73
N MET A 175 -0.02 -12.67 -42.53
CA MET A 175 -1.38 -13.08 -42.20
C MET A 175 -2.32 -12.24 -43.09
N SER A 176 -3.10 -12.93 -43.95
CA SER A 176 -4.02 -12.32 -44.90
C SER A 176 -5.09 -11.51 -44.18
N LEU A 177 -4.79 -10.23 -43.98
CA LEU A 177 -5.63 -9.24 -43.26
C LEU A 177 -6.87 -8.78 -44.06
N GLY A 178 -7.16 -9.40 -45.20
CA GLY A 178 -8.30 -9.01 -46.03
C GLY A 178 -9.63 -9.00 -45.28
N ARG A 179 -9.94 -10.07 -44.57
CA ARG A 179 -11.19 -10.17 -43.77
C ARG A 179 -11.21 -9.31 -42.50
N LEU A 180 -10.04 -9.02 -41.92
CA LEU A 180 -9.94 -8.18 -40.74
C LEU A 180 -10.10 -6.69 -41.09
N ARG A 181 -9.69 -6.30 -42.30
CA ARG A 181 -9.81 -4.91 -42.80
C ARG A 181 -11.26 -4.51 -43.06
N GLU A 182 -12.10 -5.44 -43.52
CA GLU A 182 -13.54 -5.21 -43.72
C GLU A 182 -14.29 -5.06 -42.39
N ARG A 183 -13.81 -5.69 -41.30
CA ARG A 183 -14.42 -5.63 -39.97
C ARG A 183 -13.73 -4.63 -39.02
N ALA A 184 -12.73 -3.93 -39.48
CA ALA A 184 -11.97 -2.95 -38.69
C ALA A 184 -12.85 -1.90 -37.98
N PRO A 185 -13.90 -1.30 -38.61
CA PRO A 185 -14.76 -0.34 -37.93
C PRO A 185 -15.57 -0.97 -36.79
N LEU A 186 -16.02 -2.21 -36.97
CA LEU A 186 -16.79 -2.93 -35.96
C LEU A 186 -15.93 -3.32 -34.76
N VAL A 187 -14.70 -3.75 -35.00
CA VAL A 187 -13.71 -4.05 -33.96
C VAL A 187 -13.35 -2.79 -33.16
N ARG A 188 -13.16 -1.65 -33.86
CA ARG A 188 -12.89 -0.35 -33.23
C ARG A 188 -14.03 0.08 -32.31
N GLN A 189 -15.30 -0.03 -32.75
CA GLN A 189 -16.48 0.31 -31.96
C GLN A 189 -16.65 -0.64 -30.77
N ALA A 190 -16.47 -1.94 -30.95
CA ALA A 190 -16.55 -2.92 -29.88
C ALA A 190 -15.50 -2.65 -28.80
N LEU A 191 -14.26 -2.36 -29.17
CA LEU A 191 -13.18 -1.99 -28.25
C LEU A 191 -13.45 -0.65 -27.55
N GLY A 192 -13.96 0.34 -28.27
CA GLY A 192 -14.40 1.60 -27.68
C GLY A 192 -15.49 1.41 -26.63
N GLY A 193 -16.46 0.51 -26.92
CA GLY A 193 -17.53 0.14 -25.99
C GLY A 193 -16.99 -0.53 -24.71
N VAL A 194 -16.01 -1.42 -24.85
CA VAL A 194 -15.37 -2.07 -23.69
C VAL A 194 -14.63 -1.03 -22.83
N ILE A 195 -13.88 -0.11 -23.44
CA ILE A 195 -13.14 0.93 -22.70
C ILE A 195 -14.09 1.88 -21.97
N VAL A 196 -15.17 2.32 -22.61
CA VAL A 196 -16.21 3.13 -21.95
C VAL A 196 -16.89 2.35 -20.85
N GLY A 197 -17.19 1.07 -21.06
CA GLY A 197 -17.75 0.20 -20.05
C GLY A 197 -16.85 0.09 -18.80
N VAL A 198 -15.55 -0.11 -18.99
CA VAL A 198 -14.56 -0.14 -17.90
C VAL A 198 -14.47 1.22 -17.19
N ALA A 199 -14.45 2.33 -17.94
CA ALA A 199 -14.42 3.67 -17.35
C ALA A 199 -15.68 3.95 -16.50
N VAL A 200 -16.85 3.55 -16.98
CA VAL A 200 -18.12 3.66 -16.23
C VAL A 200 -18.12 2.78 -14.99
N LEU A 201 -17.60 1.55 -15.08
CA LEU A 201 -17.43 0.66 -13.92
C LEU A 201 -16.50 1.28 -12.85
N MET A 202 -15.40 1.96 -13.29
CA MET A 202 -14.50 2.68 -12.38
C MET A 202 -15.14 3.89 -11.72
N ILE A 203 -16.01 4.64 -12.43
CA ILE A 203 -16.74 5.79 -11.86
C ILE A 203 -17.68 5.34 -10.74
N PHE A 204 -18.34 4.20 -10.91
CA PHE A 204 -19.28 3.67 -9.92
C PHE A 204 -18.64 2.75 -8.87
N GLY A 205 -17.29 2.58 -8.87
CA GLY A 205 -16.59 1.68 -7.96
C GLY A 205 -17.00 0.20 -8.12
N LEU A 206 -17.56 -0.16 -9.27
CA LEU A 206 -18.01 -1.51 -9.59
C LEU A 206 -16.85 -2.41 -10.05
N ASP A 207 -15.69 -1.84 -10.36
CA ASP A 207 -14.44 -2.53 -10.67
C ASP A 207 -14.00 -3.42 -9.51
N THR A 208 -14.06 -2.91 -8.28
CA THR A 208 -13.78 -3.66 -7.05
C THR A 208 -14.80 -4.78 -6.82
N ARG A 209 -16.08 -4.56 -7.19
CA ARG A 209 -17.13 -5.58 -7.09
C ARG A 209 -17.04 -6.67 -8.16
N LEU A 210 -16.59 -6.34 -9.36
CA LEU A 210 -16.39 -7.33 -10.43
C LEU A 210 -15.14 -8.19 -10.21
N ALA A 211 -14.07 -7.61 -9.65
CA ALA A 211 -12.85 -8.35 -9.32
C ALA A 211 -13.13 -9.50 -8.33
N THR A 212 -14.13 -9.35 -7.47
CA THR A 212 -14.56 -10.41 -6.53
C THR A 212 -15.39 -11.53 -7.17
N HIS A 213 -15.86 -11.36 -8.43
CA HIS A 213 -16.74 -12.33 -9.11
C HIS A 213 -16.06 -13.14 -10.22
N VAL A 214 -14.79 -12.89 -10.53
CA VAL A 214 -14.03 -13.67 -11.52
C VAL A 214 -12.92 -14.47 -10.83
N PRO A 215 -13.22 -15.65 -10.27
CA PRO A 215 -12.22 -16.51 -9.65
C PRO A 215 -11.30 -17.07 -10.73
N GLY A 216 -10.00 -17.01 -10.52
CA GLY A 216 -9.01 -17.73 -11.30
C GLY A 216 -7.96 -16.89 -12.06
N TYR A 217 -8.27 -15.69 -12.54
CA TYR A 217 -7.28 -14.85 -13.23
C TYR A 217 -6.42 -14.07 -12.21
N VAL A 218 -7.06 -13.52 -11.18
CA VAL A 218 -6.39 -12.78 -10.09
C VAL A 218 -5.60 -13.74 -9.19
N GLU A 219 -6.14 -14.94 -8.90
CA GLU A 219 -5.46 -15.94 -8.06
C GLU A 219 -4.14 -16.45 -8.67
N SER A 220 -4.07 -16.60 -10.00
CA SER A 220 -2.85 -17.05 -10.66
C SER A 220 -1.73 -16.00 -10.58
N PHE A 221 -2.08 -14.70 -10.62
CA PHE A 221 -1.13 -13.59 -10.45
C PHE A 221 -0.74 -13.40 -8.99
N GLN A 222 -1.69 -13.44 -8.07
CA GLN A 222 -1.42 -13.36 -6.63
C GLN A 222 -0.56 -14.54 -6.14
N ARG A 223 -0.64 -15.71 -6.79
CA ARG A 223 0.20 -16.85 -6.46
C ARG A 223 1.67 -16.65 -6.83
N ILE A 224 1.96 -15.86 -7.87
CA ILE A 224 3.33 -15.48 -8.27
C ILE A 224 3.86 -14.37 -7.35
N GLU A 225 3.04 -13.40 -6.99
CA GLU A 225 3.35 -12.36 -5.98
C GLU A 225 3.56 -12.96 -4.59
N ARG A 226 2.87 -14.05 -4.25
CA ARG A 226 2.96 -14.77 -2.97
C ARG A 226 4.15 -15.73 -2.87
N THR A 227 5.04 -15.80 -3.85
CA THR A 227 6.29 -16.53 -3.65
C THR A 227 7.18 -15.79 -2.65
N SER A 228 7.60 -16.50 -1.60
CA SER A 228 8.44 -15.97 -0.50
C SER A 228 9.73 -15.28 -0.96
N ALA A 229 10.15 -15.51 -2.21
CA ALA A 229 11.29 -14.83 -2.83
C ALA A 229 10.90 -13.46 -3.43
N ALA A 230 9.74 -13.36 -4.09
CA ALA A 230 9.27 -12.11 -4.70
C ALA A 230 8.86 -11.11 -3.60
N GLN A 231 8.32 -11.62 -2.50
CA GLN A 231 7.87 -10.78 -1.41
C GLN A 231 9.00 -10.33 -0.50
N ARG A 232 9.96 -11.18 -0.16
CA ARG A 232 11.19 -10.72 0.53
C ARG A 232 11.92 -9.63 -0.23
N GLU A 233 11.89 -9.68 -1.55
CA GLU A 233 12.51 -8.64 -2.39
C GLU A 233 11.60 -7.40 -2.50
N LEU A 234 10.28 -7.55 -2.47
CA LEU A 234 9.32 -6.45 -2.43
C LEU A 234 9.35 -5.77 -1.05
N ASP A 235 9.41 -6.53 0.03
CA ASP A 235 9.56 -6.03 1.40
C ASP A 235 10.91 -5.32 1.60
N ARG A 236 11.98 -5.85 1.02
CA ARG A 236 13.28 -5.18 0.91
C ARG A 236 13.20 -3.82 0.21
N LEU A 237 12.36 -3.73 -0.80
CA LEU A 237 12.21 -2.50 -1.60
C LEU A 237 11.25 -1.52 -0.97
N LEU A 238 10.18 -2.02 -0.34
CA LEU A 238 9.19 -1.20 0.37
C LEU A 238 9.73 -0.75 1.73
N ALA A 239 10.53 -1.57 2.39
CA ALA A 239 11.27 -1.20 3.59
C ALA A 239 12.42 -0.23 3.30
N GLY A 240 12.75 0.01 1.99
CA GLY A 240 13.89 0.83 1.64
C GLY A 240 15.16 0.26 2.27
N GLU A 241 15.62 -0.94 1.83
CA GLU A 241 17.00 -1.31 2.12
C GLU A 241 17.92 -0.24 1.54
N GLU A 242 18.15 0.81 2.32
CA GLU A 242 19.45 1.47 2.22
C GLU A 242 20.46 0.38 2.63
N PRO A 243 21.50 0.15 1.81
CA PRO A 243 22.57 -0.76 2.20
C PRO A 243 23.02 -0.33 3.59
N ALA A 244 23.17 -1.29 4.51
CA ALA A 244 23.59 -1.04 5.89
C ALA A 244 24.62 0.08 5.88
N LEU A 245 24.22 1.27 6.36
CA LEU A 245 25.10 2.45 6.31
C LEU A 245 26.39 2.05 7.00
N PRO A 246 27.57 2.27 6.40
CA PRO A 246 28.81 2.06 7.10
C PRO A 246 28.74 2.88 8.40
N ASP A 247 29.17 2.32 9.52
CA ASP A 247 29.07 2.80 10.91
C ASP A 247 29.39 4.29 11.14
N SER A 248 29.79 5.04 10.12
CA SER A 248 30.33 6.39 10.25
C SER A 248 29.45 7.53 9.69
N GLN A 249 28.32 7.28 9.04
CA GLN A 249 27.56 8.38 8.39
C GLN A 249 26.04 8.19 8.42
N LEU A 250 25.44 8.38 9.60
CA LEU A 250 23.99 8.60 9.69
C LEU A 250 23.63 9.89 8.91
N ARG A 251 22.64 9.80 8.05
CA ARG A 251 22.15 10.94 7.26
C ARG A 251 21.57 12.02 8.17
N ASP A 252 21.69 13.28 7.79
CA ASP A 252 21.00 14.41 8.42
C ASP A 252 19.72 14.73 7.64
N PHE A 253 18.56 14.49 8.25
CA PHE A 253 17.25 14.79 7.68
C PHE A 253 16.75 16.19 8.06
N GLY A 254 17.54 16.96 8.82
CA GLY A 254 17.21 18.29 9.28
C GLY A 254 16.68 18.33 10.71
N GLU A 255 16.29 19.52 11.13
CA GLU A 255 15.79 19.77 12.48
C GLU A 255 14.49 19.04 12.74
N ALA A 256 14.42 18.33 13.87
CA ALA A 256 13.22 17.61 14.31
C ALA A 256 12.08 18.59 14.65
N PRO A 257 10.85 18.36 14.16
CA PRO A 257 9.68 19.14 14.55
C PRO A 257 9.38 18.98 16.04
N ASP A 258 9.00 20.07 16.74
CA ASP A 258 8.62 20.00 18.14
C ASP A 258 7.23 19.35 18.33
N PHE A 259 6.91 18.99 19.56
CA PHE A 259 5.59 18.49 19.93
C PHE A 259 4.53 19.56 19.71
N ARG A 260 3.38 19.16 19.14
CA ARG A 260 2.28 20.08 18.82
C ARG A 260 0.94 19.51 19.26
N ALA A 261 0.08 20.35 19.79
CA ALA A 261 -1.28 19.99 20.21
C ALA A 261 -1.33 18.75 21.10
N ILE A 262 -0.43 18.67 22.08
CA ILE A 262 -0.40 17.58 23.07
C ILE A 262 -1.43 17.88 24.16
N ASP A 263 -2.39 16.96 24.34
CA ASP A 263 -3.47 17.08 25.33
C ASP A 263 -3.01 16.83 26.77
N GLY A 264 -1.88 16.15 26.92
CA GLY A 264 -1.31 15.86 28.23
C GLY A 264 -0.10 14.97 28.15
N TRP A 265 0.56 14.80 29.30
CA TRP A 265 1.73 13.97 29.48
C TRP A 265 1.49 12.94 30.57
N LEU A 266 2.07 11.76 30.40
CA LEU A 266 2.17 10.72 31.42
C LEU A 266 3.64 10.47 31.71
N ASN A 267 3.96 10.08 32.94
CA ASN A 267 5.31 9.78 33.44
C ASN A 267 6.28 10.97 33.43
N SER A 268 5.86 12.16 33.04
CA SER A 268 6.71 13.36 33.07
C SER A 268 5.90 14.65 33.08
N GLU A 269 6.56 15.77 33.44
CA GLU A 269 6.12 17.11 33.09
C GLU A 269 6.21 17.32 31.57
N PRO A 270 5.52 18.33 31.01
CA PRO A 270 5.59 18.64 29.58
C PRO A 270 7.01 18.86 29.07
N LEU A 271 7.36 18.19 27.97
CA LEU A 271 8.66 18.26 27.32
C LEU A 271 8.59 19.05 26.01
N THR A 272 9.72 19.63 25.62
CA THR A 272 9.95 20.20 24.30
C THR A 272 11.27 19.68 23.75
N LEU A 273 11.44 19.60 22.42
CA LEU A 273 12.73 19.21 21.86
C LEU A 273 13.84 20.22 22.20
N ALA A 274 13.49 21.48 22.45
CA ALA A 274 14.43 22.48 22.94
C ALA A 274 14.97 22.13 24.34
N SER A 275 14.13 21.61 25.25
CA SER A 275 14.54 21.17 26.59
C SER A 275 15.41 19.90 26.56
N LEU A 276 15.35 19.14 25.47
CA LEU A 276 16.09 17.90 25.28
C LEU A 276 17.41 18.07 24.51
N ARG A 277 17.80 19.30 24.17
CA ARG A 277 19.10 19.57 23.51
C ARG A 277 20.27 19.05 24.35
N GLY A 278 21.24 18.44 23.67
CA GLY A 278 22.36 17.77 24.33
C GLY A 278 22.11 16.30 24.68
N LYS A 279 20.87 15.82 24.52
CA LYS A 279 20.50 14.40 24.66
C LYS A 279 20.28 13.77 23.28
N VAL A 280 20.46 12.47 23.20
CA VAL A 280 19.94 11.66 22.10
C VAL A 280 18.48 11.37 22.38
N VAL A 281 17.59 11.60 21.41
CA VAL A 281 16.15 11.44 21.65
C VAL A 281 15.60 10.38 20.68
N LEU A 282 14.82 9.45 21.22
CA LEU A 282 14.02 8.50 20.46
C LEU A 282 12.55 8.91 20.59
N ILE A 283 11.93 9.30 19.50
CA ILE A 283 10.47 9.46 19.42
C ILE A 283 9.87 8.17 18.91
N ASP A 284 8.93 7.59 19.67
CA ASP A 284 8.20 6.37 19.31
C ASP A 284 6.71 6.68 19.19
N PHE A 285 6.19 6.71 17.95
CA PHE A 285 4.75 6.84 17.70
C PHE A 285 4.09 5.48 17.87
N TRP A 286 3.14 5.39 18.78
CA TRP A 286 2.50 4.15 19.15
C TRP A 286 1.05 4.31 19.58
N THR A 287 0.32 3.21 19.67
CA THR A 287 -0.97 3.11 20.37
C THR A 287 -1.11 1.74 21.04
N TYR A 288 -1.90 1.68 22.11
CA TYR A 288 -1.92 0.50 22.98
C TYR A 288 -2.75 -0.67 22.45
N SER A 289 -3.56 -0.50 21.41
CA SER A 289 -4.30 -1.59 20.77
C SER A 289 -3.61 -2.14 19.50
N CYS A 290 -2.50 -1.56 19.08
CA CYS A 290 -1.72 -1.99 17.92
C CYS A 290 -0.77 -3.14 18.30
N ILE A 291 -0.95 -4.33 17.70
CA ILE A 291 -0.10 -5.51 18.02
C ILE A 291 1.39 -5.26 17.68
N ASN A 292 1.67 -4.56 16.56
CA ASN A 292 3.04 -4.26 16.12
C ASN A 292 3.73 -3.33 17.13
N CYS A 293 2.98 -2.37 17.71
CA CYS A 293 3.46 -1.53 18.79
C CYS A 293 3.77 -2.35 20.04
N LEU A 294 2.84 -3.24 20.44
CA LEU A 294 3.02 -4.07 21.62
C LEU A 294 4.22 -5.03 21.53
N ARG A 295 4.57 -5.50 20.32
CA ARG A 295 5.79 -6.29 20.10
C ARG A 295 7.05 -5.45 20.14
N THR A 296 6.95 -4.16 19.81
CA THR A 296 8.07 -3.20 19.82
C THR A 296 8.39 -2.69 21.22
N LEU A 297 7.39 -2.49 22.08
CA LEU A 297 7.53 -1.91 23.42
C LEU A 297 8.66 -2.53 24.26
N PRO A 298 8.82 -3.87 24.36
CA PRO A 298 9.89 -4.46 25.18
C PRO A 298 11.30 -4.00 24.78
N TYR A 299 11.51 -3.67 23.51
CA TYR A 299 12.80 -3.15 23.05
C TYR A 299 12.96 -1.68 23.42
N VAL A 300 11.93 -0.87 23.22
CA VAL A 300 11.94 0.56 23.51
C VAL A 300 12.15 0.80 25.02
N GLU A 301 11.45 0.02 25.87
CA GLU A 301 11.63 0.04 27.33
C GLU A 301 13.07 -0.34 27.72
N ARG A 302 13.57 -1.43 27.16
CA ARG A 302 14.92 -1.89 27.46
C ARG A 302 15.98 -0.90 27.01
N TRP A 303 15.80 -0.21 25.90
CA TRP A 303 16.71 0.86 25.46
C TRP A 303 16.65 2.07 26.40
N ALA A 304 15.44 2.46 26.84
CA ALA A 304 15.27 3.55 27.79
C ALA A 304 16.00 3.27 29.11
N GLU A 305 15.82 2.05 29.68
CA GLU A 305 16.50 1.60 30.89
C GLU A 305 18.04 1.56 30.71
N THR A 306 18.50 0.95 29.60
CA THR A 306 19.93 0.64 29.43
C THR A 306 20.75 1.88 29.08
N TYR A 307 20.22 2.79 28.28
CA TYR A 307 20.95 3.93 27.74
C TYR A 307 20.54 5.29 28.34
N GLY A 308 19.59 5.31 29.27
CA GLY A 308 19.12 6.54 29.92
C GLY A 308 20.26 7.32 30.58
N ASP A 309 21.09 6.64 31.37
CA ASP A 309 22.26 7.23 32.04
C ASP A 309 23.34 7.71 31.05
N ALA A 310 23.45 7.09 29.89
CA ALA A 310 24.33 7.50 28.79
C ALA A 310 23.77 8.69 27.97
N GLY A 311 22.57 9.16 28.28
CA GLY A 311 21.99 10.35 27.69
C GLY A 311 20.95 10.11 26.62
N LEU A 312 20.36 8.89 26.52
CA LEU A 312 19.17 8.62 25.73
C LEU A 312 17.93 9.10 26.48
N VAL A 313 17.04 9.79 25.79
CA VAL A 313 15.67 10.07 26.26
C VAL A 313 14.68 9.46 25.27
N VAL A 314 13.84 8.56 25.74
CA VAL A 314 12.73 8.03 24.95
C VAL A 314 11.47 8.85 25.25
N VAL A 315 10.73 9.20 24.21
CA VAL A 315 9.41 9.84 24.32
C VAL A 315 8.43 9.05 23.45
N GLY A 316 7.47 8.40 24.09
CA GLY A 316 6.34 7.79 23.39
C GLY A 316 5.34 8.85 22.99
N VAL A 317 4.96 8.91 21.74
CA VAL A 317 3.85 9.74 21.26
C VAL A 317 2.67 8.82 21.01
N HIS A 318 1.75 8.83 21.97
CA HIS A 318 0.53 8.04 21.85
C HIS A 318 -0.46 8.79 20.96
N THR A 319 -0.63 8.30 19.73
CA THR A 319 -1.56 8.84 18.74
C THR A 319 -2.68 7.80 18.53
N PRO A 320 -3.94 8.13 18.81
CA PRO A 320 -5.04 7.18 18.82
C PRO A 320 -5.39 6.70 17.41
N GLU A 321 -5.60 5.39 17.25
CA GLU A 321 -6.16 4.82 16.03
C GLU A 321 -7.69 4.78 16.09
N PHE A 322 -8.25 4.58 17.28
CA PHE A 322 -9.69 4.50 17.57
C PHE A 322 -10.13 5.52 18.61
N ALA A 323 -11.41 5.86 18.61
CA ALA A 323 -11.98 6.88 19.49
C ALA A 323 -11.77 6.58 20.99
N PHE A 324 -11.80 5.32 21.42
CA PHE A 324 -11.61 4.93 22.83
C PHE A 324 -10.16 5.17 23.30
N GLU A 325 -9.19 5.26 22.40
CA GLU A 325 -7.78 5.52 22.69
C GLU A 325 -7.52 7.02 22.99
N ARG A 326 -8.48 7.88 22.71
CA ARG A 326 -8.43 9.32 23.10
C ARG A 326 -8.76 9.53 24.56
N VAL A 327 -9.38 8.53 25.22
CA VAL A 327 -9.77 8.61 26.63
C VAL A 327 -8.53 8.44 27.50
N ARG A 328 -8.14 9.50 28.19
CA ARG A 328 -6.93 9.57 29.01
C ARG A 328 -6.81 8.42 30.00
N GLU A 329 -7.89 8.08 30.70
CA GLU A 329 -7.95 7.02 31.69
C GLU A 329 -7.67 5.63 31.09
N ASN A 330 -8.04 5.41 29.82
CA ASN A 330 -7.74 4.18 29.11
C ASN A 330 -6.23 4.10 28.80
N VAL A 331 -5.63 5.20 28.36
CA VAL A 331 -4.20 5.28 28.07
C VAL A 331 -3.37 5.13 29.35
N GLU A 332 -3.76 5.79 30.45
CA GLU A 332 -3.09 5.67 31.75
C GLU A 332 -3.10 4.22 32.26
N ARG A 333 -4.24 3.55 32.14
CA ARG A 333 -4.37 2.14 32.51
C ARG A 333 -3.50 1.24 31.63
N ALA A 334 -3.48 1.50 30.32
CA ALA A 334 -2.66 0.75 29.37
C ALA A 334 -1.17 0.96 29.65
N VAL A 335 -0.71 2.19 29.81
CA VAL A 335 0.68 2.54 30.18
C VAL A 335 1.10 1.80 31.45
N GLY A 336 0.27 1.84 32.50
CA GLY A 336 0.56 1.13 33.75
C GLY A 336 0.59 -0.42 33.60
N SER A 337 -0.34 -0.99 32.82
CA SER A 337 -0.41 -2.44 32.62
C SER A 337 0.68 -2.99 31.71
N LEU A 338 1.19 -2.17 30.80
CA LEU A 338 2.28 -2.50 29.87
C LEU A 338 3.66 -2.24 30.48
N GLY A 339 3.74 -1.53 31.63
CA GLY A 339 4.99 -1.22 32.30
C GLY A 339 5.77 -0.07 31.67
N VAL A 340 5.12 0.79 30.86
CA VAL A 340 5.80 1.92 30.21
C VAL A 340 6.15 2.98 31.26
N GLU A 341 7.45 3.21 31.46
CA GLU A 341 7.96 4.16 32.47
C GLU A 341 8.52 5.46 31.85
N TYR A 342 8.86 5.47 30.56
CA TYR A 342 9.35 6.65 29.87
C TYR A 342 8.21 7.67 29.62
N PRO A 343 8.52 8.96 29.35
CA PRO A 343 7.56 10.00 29.02
C PRO A 343 6.62 9.64 27.87
N VAL A 344 5.31 9.86 28.05
CA VAL A 344 4.30 9.63 27.02
C VAL A 344 3.50 10.91 26.78
N ALA A 345 3.53 11.41 25.54
CA ALA A 345 2.74 12.53 25.05
C ALA A 345 1.42 12.03 24.46
N LEU A 346 0.29 12.62 24.83
CA LEU A 346 -1.03 12.29 24.30
C LEU A 346 -1.35 13.19 23.09
N ASP A 347 -1.23 12.63 21.88
CA ASP A 347 -1.40 13.36 20.61
C ASP A 347 -2.80 13.10 20.00
N ASN A 348 -3.87 13.35 20.80
CA ASN A 348 -5.24 13.03 20.41
C ASN A 348 -5.73 13.80 19.16
N GLU A 349 -5.19 14.99 18.91
CA GLU A 349 -5.53 15.82 17.75
C GLU A 349 -4.57 15.63 16.56
N TYR A 350 -3.69 14.64 16.61
CA TYR A 350 -2.69 14.34 15.56
C TYR A 350 -1.77 15.52 15.22
N GLY A 351 -1.59 16.44 16.14
CA GLY A 351 -0.78 17.64 15.89
C GLY A 351 0.69 17.33 15.72
N THR A 352 1.26 16.49 16.59
CA THR A 352 2.63 16.00 16.49
C THR A 352 2.77 15.01 15.34
N TRP A 353 1.86 14.07 15.21
CA TRP A 353 1.81 13.12 14.08
C TRP A 353 1.91 13.84 12.73
N THR A 354 1.09 14.86 12.52
CA THR A 354 1.07 15.64 11.27
C THR A 354 2.35 16.46 11.08
N ALA A 355 2.88 17.08 12.16
CA ALA A 355 4.11 17.85 12.10
C ALA A 355 5.32 16.98 11.68
N TRP A 356 5.34 15.72 12.09
CA TRP A 356 6.37 14.74 11.72
C TRP A 356 6.13 14.07 10.37
N GLY A 357 4.99 14.33 9.72
CA GLY A 357 4.58 13.64 8.49
C GLY A 357 4.43 12.13 8.68
N ASN A 358 4.13 11.70 9.92
CA ASN A 358 4.03 10.28 10.25
C ASN A 358 2.79 9.64 9.59
N ARG A 359 2.87 8.33 9.32
CA ARG A 359 1.81 7.56 8.64
C ARG A 359 1.63 6.15 9.18
N TYR A 360 2.46 5.72 10.12
CA TYR A 360 2.54 4.32 10.55
C TYR A 360 2.60 4.19 12.06
N TRP A 361 2.05 3.09 12.58
CA TRP A 361 2.24 2.57 13.92
C TRP A 361 2.88 1.17 13.86
N PRO A 362 3.97 0.94 14.62
CA PRO A 362 4.82 1.94 15.27
C PRO A 362 5.70 2.70 14.27
N ALA A 363 6.21 3.86 14.68
CA ALA A 363 7.22 4.60 13.93
C ALA A 363 8.22 5.22 14.89
N LYS A 364 9.50 5.00 14.65
CA LYS A 364 10.60 5.45 15.50
C LYS A 364 11.46 6.47 14.76
N TYR A 365 11.76 7.60 15.42
CA TYR A 365 12.63 8.65 14.89
C TYR A 365 13.77 8.89 15.88
N PHE A 366 15.00 8.86 15.39
CA PHE A 366 16.22 8.96 16.17
C PHE A 366 16.87 10.31 15.93
N ILE A 367 17.08 11.07 17.02
CA ILE A 367 17.47 12.48 17.00
C ILE A 367 18.80 12.63 17.72
N ASP A 368 19.75 13.32 17.10
CA ASP A 368 21.05 13.59 17.69
C ASP A 368 21.03 14.69 18.77
N ARG A 369 22.12 14.87 19.47
CA ARG A 369 22.29 15.87 20.55
C ARG A 369 22.04 17.31 20.08
N ARG A 370 22.11 17.59 18.77
CA ARG A 370 21.81 18.89 18.15
C ARG A 370 20.34 19.05 17.80
N GLY A 371 19.56 17.98 17.93
CA GLY A 371 18.12 17.97 17.64
C GLY A 371 17.79 17.73 16.17
N HIS A 372 18.68 17.09 15.42
CA HIS A 372 18.45 16.71 14.03
C HIS A 372 18.04 15.24 13.95
N VAL A 373 17.06 14.95 13.12
CA VAL A 373 16.66 13.56 12.81
C VAL A 373 17.77 12.91 11.99
N ARG A 374 18.25 11.75 12.46
CA ARG A 374 19.37 11.03 11.85
C ARG A 374 18.97 9.68 11.28
N TYR A 375 17.90 9.09 11.77
CA TYR A 375 17.36 7.83 11.32
C TYR A 375 15.86 7.77 11.62
N ALA A 376 15.11 7.02 10.82
CA ALA A 376 13.71 6.69 11.07
C ALA A 376 13.46 5.23 10.69
N HIS A 377 12.66 4.55 11.52
CA HIS A 377 12.23 3.18 11.27
C HIS A 377 10.70 3.09 11.38
N PHE A 378 10.06 2.50 10.37
CA PHE A 378 8.61 2.36 10.29
C PHE A 378 8.21 0.90 10.42
N GLY A 379 7.24 0.63 11.29
CA GLY A 379 6.81 -0.72 11.61
C GLY A 379 7.62 -1.38 12.73
N GLU A 380 7.37 -2.67 12.94
CA GLU A 380 8.10 -3.53 13.88
C GLU A 380 9.35 -4.14 13.23
N GLY A 381 10.24 -4.74 14.01
CA GLY A 381 11.47 -5.39 13.52
C GLY A 381 12.69 -4.47 13.50
N GLU A 382 13.81 -4.97 12.93
CA GLU A 382 15.11 -4.30 12.82
C GLU A 382 15.62 -3.67 14.13
N TYR A 383 15.37 -4.36 15.24
CA TYR A 383 15.66 -3.83 16.57
C TYR A 383 17.16 -3.71 16.84
N GLU A 384 17.97 -4.63 16.32
CA GLU A 384 19.44 -4.56 16.44
C GLU A 384 20.00 -3.36 15.65
N GLU A 385 19.43 -3.04 14.48
CA GLU A 385 19.78 -1.86 13.70
C GLU A 385 19.42 -0.57 14.45
N SER A 386 18.19 -0.50 14.94
CA SER A 386 17.70 0.62 15.75
C SER A 386 18.59 0.88 16.97
N GLU A 387 18.99 -0.18 17.68
CA GLU A 387 19.91 -0.09 18.82
C GLU A 387 21.31 0.37 18.40
N ARG A 388 21.82 -0.11 17.26
CA ARG A 388 23.11 0.33 16.71
C ARG A 388 23.09 1.83 16.41
N VAL A 389 21.98 2.36 15.89
CA VAL A 389 21.80 3.80 15.66
C VAL A 389 21.84 4.57 16.98
N ILE A 390 21.13 4.12 18.03
CA ILE A 390 21.17 4.73 19.36
C ILE A 390 22.61 4.82 19.86
N ARG A 391 23.35 3.71 19.81
CA ARG A 391 24.74 3.62 20.26
C ARG A 391 25.66 4.54 19.46
N THR A 392 25.47 4.62 18.15
CA THR A 392 26.23 5.54 17.28
C THR A 392 25.96 7.01 17.62
N LEU A 393 24.70 7.38 17.92
CA LEU A 393 24.33 8.75 18.28
C LEU A 393 24.81 9.14 19.68
N LEU A 394 24.87 8.20 20.61
CA LEU A 394 25.43 8.43 21.94
C LEU A 394 26.92 8.69 21.90
N ALA A 395 27.65 8.04 20.98
CA ALA A 395 29.09 8.25 20.70
C ALA A 395 29.98 8.25 21.96
N GLU A 396 29.68 7.38 22.94
CA GLU A 396 30.46 7.25 24.17
C GLU A 396 31.39 6.04 24.11
N ASP A 397 32.60 6.18 24.66
CA ASP A 397 33.65 5.13 24.63
C ASP A 397 33.24 3.88 25.44
N THR A 398 32.34 4.04 26.43
CA THR A 398 31.91 2.96 27.30
C THR A 398 30.37 2.92 27.40
N LEU A 399 29.75 2.25 26.43
CA LEU A 399 28.31 1.95 26.48
C LEU A 399 28.07 0.54 27.04
N PRO A 400 26.93 0.30 27.72
CA PRO A 400 26.51 -1.04 28.08
C PRO A 400 26.49 -1.99 26.87
N GLU A 401 26.53 -3.30 27.13
CA GLU A 401 26.39 -4.29 26.05
C GLU A 401 25.05 -4.15 25.34
N PRO A 402 24.98 -4.44 24.03
CA PRO A 402 23.71 -4.41 23.29
C PRO A 402 22.67 -5.36 23.88
N VAL A 403 21.42 -4.94 23.93
CA VAL A 403 20.35 -5.67 24.61
C VAL A 403 19.29 -6.25 23.67
N SER A 404 19.15 -5.74 22.44
CA SER A 404 18.11 -6.20 21.50
C SER A 404 18.21 -7.69 21.21
N GLY A 405 19.40 -8.24 21.03
CA GLY A 405 19.62 -9.67 20.80
C GLY A 405 19.23 -10.58 21.96
N SER A 406 19.01 -10.03 23.18
CA SER A 406 18.53 -10.79 24.36
C SER A 406 17.00 -10.93 24.42
N ILE A 407 16.26 -10.13 23.62
CA ILE A 407 14.80 -10.15 23.55
C ILE A 407 14.39 -11.04 22.38
N ARG A 408 13.43 -11.93 22.62
CA ARG A 408 12.92 -12.77 21.53
C ARG A 408 12.13 -11.94 20.54
N ASP A 409 12.61 -11.86 19.32
CA ASP A 409 11.88 -11.23 18.22
C ASP A 409 10.60 -12.00 17.90
N GLN A 410 9.47 -11.30 17.90
CA GLN A 410 8.14 -11.81 17.61
C GLN A 410 7.60 -11.24 16.29
N THR A 411 8.40 -10.48 15.55
CA THR A 411 8.05 -9.93 14.24
C THR A 411 7.69 -11.07 13.29
N PRO A 412 6.51 -11.06 12.67
CA PRO A 412 6.13 -12.09 11.72
C PRO A 412 7.04 -12.09 10.49
N THR A 413 7.49 -13.26 10.10
CA THR A 413 8.31 -13.48 8.89
C THR A 413 7.53 -14.15 7.76
N ASP A 414 6.32 -14.62 8.07
CA ASP A 414 5.44 -15.27 7.10
C ASP A 414 4.46 -14.21 6.54
N LEU A 415 3.96 -14.49 5.34
CA LEU A 415 2.80 -13.79 4.81
C LEU A 415 1.59 -14.06 5.68
N LEU A 416 0.98 -13.01 6.15
CA LEU A 416 -0.21 -13.08 6.97
C LEU A 416 -1.39 -12.41 6.25
N THR A 417 -2.60 -12.74 6.70
CA THR A 417 -3.78 -11.94 6.38
C THR A 417 -3.50 -10.49 6.76
N PRO A 418 -3.72 -9.54 5.85
CA PRO A 418 -3.57 -8.13 6.16
C PRO A 418 -4.53 -7.68 7.26
N GLU A 419 -4.14 -6.65 8.00
CA GLU A 419 -5.01 -5.99 8.97
C GLU A 419 -6.39 -5.70 8.37
N THR A 420 -7.44 -6.01 9.13
CA THR A 420 -8.81 -6.04 8.60
C THR A 420 -9.75 -5.25 9.51
N TYR A 421 -10.15 -4.07 9.05
CA TYR A 421 -11.05 -3.15 9.75
C TYR A 421 -12.51 -3.56 9.56
N LEU A 422 -13.33 -3.32 10.59
CA LEU A 422 -14.72 -3.76 10.63
C LEU A 422 -15.72 -2.62 10.45
N GLY A 423 -15.37 -1.40 10.85
CA GLY A 423 -16.19 -0.21 10.64
C GLY A 423 -16.23 0.24 9.18
N PHE A 424 -17.32 0.86 8.73
CA PHE A 424 -17.52 1.20 7.32
C PHE A 424 -16.49 2.21 6.77
N GLY A 425 -15.84 3.01 7.61
CA GLY A 425 -14.86 4.01 7.18
C GLY A 425 -13.59 3.40 6.57
N ARG A 426 -13.20 2.19 7.01
CA ARG A 426 -12.01 1.47 6.52
C ARG A 426 -12.30 0.01 6.14
N LEU A 427 -13.59 -0.33 5.94
CA LEU A 427 -14.00 -1.70 5.63
C LEU A 427 -13.45 -2.14 4.28
N ASP A 428 -12.65 -3.18 4.30
CA ASP A 428 -12.05 -3.81 3.12
C ASP A 428 -12.32 -5.32 3.13
N ARG A 429 -12.28 -5.98 1.98
CA ARG A 429 -12.47 -7.43 1.82
C ARG A 429 -13.73 -7.99 2.47
N PHE A 430 -14.78 -7.19 2.58
CA PHE A 430 -16.07 -7.61 3.07
C PHE A 430 -16.85 -8.32 1.97
N VAL A 431 -17.46 -9.45 2.31
CA VAL A 431 -18.33 -10.21 1.41
C VAL A 431 -19.69 -10.44 2.04
N GLY A 432 -20.75 -10.25 1.25
CA GLY A 432 -22.11 -10.42 1.71
C GLY A 432 -23.06 -9.34 1.19
N SER A 433 -24.14 -9.10 1.92
CA SER A 433 -25.08 -8.03 1.62
C SER A 433 -24.42 -6.66 1.79
N PRO A 434 -24.78 -5.64 1.01
CA PRO A 434 -24.27 -4.28 1.19
C PRO A 434 -24.39 -3.81 2.64
N VAL A 435 -23.37 -3.14 3.14
CA VAL A 435 -23.36 -2.59 4.49
C VAL A 435 -24.36 -1.44 4.58
N VAL A 436 -25.11 -1.41 5.68
CA VAL A 436 -26.00 -0.30 6.05
C VAL A 436 -25.29 0.52 7.12
N GLU A 437 -24.84 1.70 6.75
CA GLU A 437 -24.02 2.57 7.58
C GLU A 437 -24.82 3.19 8.73
N GLY A 438 -24.27 3.17 9.95
CA GLY A 438 -24.76 3.86 11.13
C GLY A 438 -26.15 3.40 11.62
N ARG A 439 -26.67 2.30 11.11
CA ARG A 439 -27.99 1.78 11.49
C ARG A 439 -27.98 0.27 11.66
N GLU A 440 -28.84 -0.21 12.53
CA GLU A 440 -29.04 -1.63 12.75
C GLU A 440 -29.57 -2.30 11.47
N ALA A 441 -28.91 -3.39 11.07
CA ALA A 441 -29.32 -4.21 9.92
C ALA A 441 -29.03 -5.69 10.18
N THR A 442 -29.74 -6.55 9.44
CA THR A 442 -29.53 -8.00 9.51
C THR A 442 -28.71 -8.46 8.32
N TYR A 443 -27.64 -9.20 8.60
CA TYR A 443 -26.70 -9.72 7.62
C TYR A 443 -26.75 -11.25 7.57
N SER A 444 -26.32 -11.81 6.45
CA SER A 444 -26.19 -13.26 6.28
C SER A 444 -24.79 -13.61 5.75
N ILE A 445 -24.14 -14.57 6.42
CA ILE A 445 -22.86 -15.07 5.98
C ILE A 445 -23.04 -15.88 4.69
N PRO A 446 -22.34 -15.56 3.60
CA PRO A 446 -22.38 -16.34 2.36
C PRO A 446 -21.92 -17.80 2.58
N ARG A 447 -22.32 -18.70 1.68
CA ARG A 447 -21.89 -20.12 1.73
C ARG A 447 -20.38 -20.28 1.60
N SER A 448 -19.73 -19.40 0.84
CA SER A 448 -18.29 -19.34 0.67
C SER A 448 -17.80 -17.94 0.97
N VAL A 449 -16.75 -17.83 1.78
CA VAL A 449 -16.02 -16.61 2.09
C VAL A 449 -14.60 -16.81 1.54
N PRO A 450 -14.12 -15.96 0.64
CA PRO A 450 -12.76 -16.06 0.09
C PRO A 450 -11.67 -15.94 1.17
N PRO A 451 -10.43 -16.39 0.89
CA PRO A 451 -9.27 -16.08 1.74
C PRO A 451 -9.14 -14.58 2.01
N ASP A 452 -8.65 -14.24 3.20
CA ASP A 452 -8.44 -12.87 3.69
C ASP A 452 -9.72 -11.99 3.65
N SER A 453 -10.90 -12.60 3.75
CA SER A 453 -12.19 -11.89 3.66
C SER A 453 -13.05 -12.12 4.87
N ILE A 454 -13.90 -11.13 5.17
CA ILE A 454 -14.84 -11.15 6.29
C ILE A 454 -16.29 -11.12 5.81
N ALA A 455 -17.17 -11.68 6.64
CA ALA A 455 -18.62 -11.64 6.44
C ALA A 455 -19.35 -11.50 7.77
N TYR A 456 -20.41 -10.68 7.79
CA TYR A 456 -21.29 -10.52 8.94
C TYR A 456 -22.52 -11.44 8.81
N GLY A 457 -23.02 -11.90 9.96
CA GLY A 457 -24.26 -12.65 10.09
C GLY A 457 -25.02 -12.23 11.35
N GLY A 458 -26.34 -12.35 11.33
CA GLY A 458 -27.18 -11.85 12.42
C GLY A 458 -27.35 -10.33 12.35
N ARG A 459 -27.58 -9.68 13.47
CA ARG A 459 -27.90 -8.27 13.53
C ARG A 459 -26.75 -7.44 14.06
N TRP A 460 -26.40 -6.37 13.35
CA TRP A 460 -25.30 -5.47 13.63
C TRP A 460 -25.66 -4.02 13.35
N THR A 461 -25.10 -3.11 14.13
CA THR A 461 -24.93 -1.71 13.73
C THR A 461 -23.49 -1.55 13.26
N VAL A 462 -23.28 -1.15 12.01
CA VAL A 462 -21.96 -0.92 11.44
C VAL A 462 -21.71 0.60 11.48
N GLU A 463 -20.79 1.02 12.34
CA GLU A 463 -20.39 2.42 12.51
C GLU A 463 -19.11 2.72 11.72
N GLU A 464 -18.61 3.93 11.77
CA GLU A 464 -17.43 4.37 11.00
C GLU A 464 -16.18 3.58 11.36
N GLU A 465 -15.89 3.39 12.67
CA GLU A 465 -14.68 2.72 13.16
C GLU A 465 -14.94 1.30 13.68
N ARG A 466 -16.19 0.94 13.99
CA ARG A 466 -16.53 -0.32 14.67
C ARG A 466 -17.85 -0.92 14.20
N ILE A 467 -18.06 -2.15 14.64
CA ILE A 467 -19.36 -2.82 14.57
C ILE A 467 -19.86 -3.10 15.98
N VAL A 468 -21.14 -2.88 16.23
CA VAL A 468 -21.81 -3.16 17.50
C VAL A 468 -22.74 -4.34 17.34
N ALA A 469 -22.53 -5.37 18.16
CA ALA A 469 -23.32 -6.60 18.12
C ALA A 469 -24.71 -6.41 18.71
N ASP A 470 -25.73 -6.95 18.03
CA ASP A 470 -27.08 -7.18 18.56
C ASP A 470 -27.43 -8.68 18.50
N ARG A 471 -28.66 -9.06 18.24
CA ARG A 471 -29.13 -10.44 18.30
C ARG A 471 -28.47 -11.33 17.24
N ASP A 472 -28.05 -12.51 17.69
CA ASP A 472 -27.45 -13.54 16.82
C ASP A 472 -26.23 -13.04 16.02
N ALA A 473 -25.56 -12.01 16.51
CA ALA A 473 -24.43 -11.39 15.88
C ALA A 473 -23.27 -12.38 15.71
N ARG A 474 -22.88 -12.59 14.46
CA ARG A 474 -21.79 -13.51 14.07
C ARG A 474 -20.89 -12.84 13.06
N LEU A 475 -19.62 -13.21 13.08
CA LEU A 475 -18.63 -12.78 12.11
C LEU A 475 -17.85 -14.01 11.65
N ARG A 476 -17.61 -14.11 10.34
CA ARG A 476 -16.72 -15.10 9.75
C ARG A 476 -15.56 -14.40 9.08
N LEU A 477 -14.36 -14.91 9.33
CA LEU A 477 -13.11 -14.50 8.69
C LEU A 477 -12.40 -15.75 8.17
N VAL A 478 -11.94 -15.73 6.93
CA VAL A 478 -10.98 -16.71 6.42
C VAL A 478 -9.60 -16.07 6.48
N PHE A 479 -8.69 -16.65 7.25
CA PHE A 479 -7.41 -16.03 7.60
C PHE A 479 -6.23 -16.97 7.39
N HIS A 480 -5.06 -16.39 7.18
CA HIS A 480 -3.77 -17.04 7.04
C HIS A 480 -2.80 -16.47 8.08
N ALA A 481 -2.75 -17.09 9.28
CA ALA A 481 -1.89 -16.65 10.38
C ALA A 481 -1.80 -17.71 11.49
N ARG A 482 -0.76 -17.62 12.34
CA ARG A 482 -0.66 -18.43 13.57
C ARG A 482 -1.42 -17.82 14.73
N LYS A 483 -1.42 -16.49 14.81
CA LYS A 483 -2.14 -15.75 15.85
C LYS A 483 -3.14 -14.81 15.21
N VAL A 484 -4.30 -14.71 15.84
CA VAL A 484 -5.33 -13.74 15.45
C VAL A 484 -5.69 -12.93 16.67
N PHE A 485 -5.63 -11.64 16.53
CA PHE A 485 -6.04 -10.68 17.53
C PHE A 485 -7.22 -9.88 17.01
N LEU A 486 -8.05 -9.37 17.91
CA LEU A 486 -9.16 -8.50 17.60
C LEU A 486 -9.24 -7.40 18.64
N VAL A 487 -9.33 -6.16 18.19
CA VAL A 487 -9.65 -5.04 19.06
C VAL A 487 -11.15 -5.10 19.37
N LEU A 488 -11.46 -5.29 20.65
CA LEU A 488 -12.82 -5.41 21.18
C LEU A 488 -13.08 -4.34 22.21
N GLY A 489 -14.36 -3.96 22.32
CA GLY A 489 -14.85 -3.03 23.32
C GLY A 489 -16.25 -3.35 23.79
N GLY A 490 -16.80 -2.47 24.64
CA GLY A 490 -18.06 -2.71 25.33
C GLY A 490 -17.95 -3.81 26.38
N GLU A 491 -19.09 -4.36 26.79
CA GLU A 491 -19.16 -5.45 27.76
C GLU A 491 -19.84 -6.68 27.17
N GLY A 492 -19.25 -7.87 27.36
CA GLY A 492 -19.89 -9.09 26.89
C GLY A 492 -18.95 -10.27 26.70
N ARG A 493 -19.33 -11.15 25.79
CA ARG A 493 -18.59 -12.39 25.50
C ARG A 493 -18.56 -12.65 24.00
N VAL A 494 -17.37 -13.08 23.55
CA VAL A 494 -17.14 -13.53 22.19
C VAL A 494 -16.76 -15.01 22.22
N ARG A 495 -17.59 -15.86 21.62
CA ARG A 495 -17.29 -17.28 21.44
C ARG A 495 -16.48 -17.47 20.17
N VAL A 496 -15.36 -18.12 20.28
CA VAL A 496 -14.39 -18.35 19.20
C VAL A 496 -14.46 -19.79 18.73
N SER A 497 -14.63 -20.02 17.45
CA SER A 497 -14.53 -21.33 16.79
C SER A 497 -13.59 -21.25 15.60
N ILE A 498 -12.82 -22.31 15.34
CA ILE A 498 -11.92 -22.46 14.21
C ILE A 498 -12.32 -23.72 13.45
N ASP A 499 -12.54 -23.62 12.14
CA ASP A 499 -12.94 -24.72 11.26
C ASP A 499 -14.12 -25.51 11.82
N GLY A 500 -15.11 -24.78 12.36
CA GLY A 500 -16.33 -25.30 12.96
C GLY A 500 -16.15 -25.92 14.37
N ARG A 501 -14.94 -25.87 14.95
CA ARG A 501 -14.67 -26.41 16.29
C ARG A 501 -14.55 -25.27 17.31
N PRO A 502 -15.28 -25.31 18.45
CA PRO A 502 -15.15 -24.30 19.49
C PRO A 502 -13.75 -24.37 20.13
N VAL A 503 -13.15 -23.19 20.34
CA VAL A 503 -11.80 -23.05 20.91
C VAL A 503 -11.84 -22.45 22.30
N LYS A 504 -12.47 -21.27 22.44
CA LYS A 504 -12.59 -20.54 23.71
C LYS A 504 -13.73 -19.54 23.70
N THR A 505 -14.01 -18.98 24.87
CA THR A 505 -14.85 -17.79 25.01
C THR A 505 -14.00 -16.67 25.61
N VAL A 506 -13.99 -15.52 24.95
CA VAL A 506 -13.32 -14.30 25.42
C VAL A 506 -14.35 -13.46 26.17
N HIS A 507 -14.00 -13.01 27.37
CA HIS A 507 -14.77 -12.03 28.13
C HIS A 507 -14.25 -10.64 27.79
N VAL A 508 -15.12 -9.78 27.33
CA VAL A 508 -14.83 -8.39 27.00
C VAL A 508 -15.33 -7.52 28.14
N ALA A 509 -14.44 -6.75 28.74
CA ALA A 509 -14.73 -5.83 29.84
C ALA A 509 -14.01 -4.48 29.68
N GLU A 510 -13.13 -4.36 28.70
CA GLU A 510 -12.31 -3.18 28.43
C GLU A 510 -12.06 -3.05 26.93
N ASP A 511 -11.87 -1.81 26.48
CA ASP A 511 -11.51 -1.50 25.08
C ASP A 511 -10.01 -1.73 24.89
N ARG A 512 -9.65 -2.85 24.28
CA ARG A 512 -8.25 -3.24 24.03
C ARG A 512 -8.11 -4.35 23.00
N LEU A 513 -6.87 -4.71 22.71
CA LEU A 513 -6.53 -5.88 21.89
C LEU A 513 -6.72 -7.19 22.67
N TYR A 514 -7.41 -8.15 22.07
CA TYR A 514 -7.63 -9.50 22.61
C TYR A 514 -7.05 -10.56 21.67
N GLU A 515 -6.24 -11.46 22.21
CA GLU A 515 -5.79 -12.65 21.47
C GLU A 515 -6.94 -13.64 21.33
N LEU A 516 -7.40 -13.91 20.12
CA LEU A 516 -8.47 -14.87 19.83
C LEU A 516 -7.91 -16.26 19.54
N VAL A 517 -6.80 -16.33 18.82
CA VAL A 517 -6.18 -17.58 18.35
C VAL A 517 -4.68 -17.51 18.59
N ALA A 518 -4.11 -18.61 19.10
CA ALA A 518 -2.67 -18.85 19.13
C ALA A 518 -2.41 -20.31 18.77
N ARG A 519 -1.85 -20.55 17.60
CA ARG A 519 -1.54 -21.89 17.07
C ARG A 519 -0.03 -22.09 16.97
N ARG A 520 0.39 -23.33 17.00
CA ARG A 520 1.76 -23.75 16.71
C ARG A 520 1.78 -24.48 15.37
N GLY A 521 2.86 -24.43 14.65
CA GLY A 521 3.04 -25.13 13.38
C GLY A 521 3.15 -24.19 12.19
N LEU A 522 2.84 -24.69 11.00
CA LEU A 522 2.86 -23.92 9.75
C LEU A 522 1.72 -22.91 9.73
N VAL A 523 1.90 -21.85 8.97
CA VAL A 523 0.84 -20.89 8.64
C VAL A 523 -0.02 -21.52 7.54
N GLU A 524 -1.32 -21.65 7.79
CA GLU A 524 -2.29 -22.27 6.91
C GLU A 524 -3.60 -21.45 6.93
N ASP A 525 -4.43 -21.65 5.89
CA ASP A 525 -5.74 -21.01 5.82
C ASP A 525 -6.71 -21.68 6.79
N HIS A 526 -7.40 -20.87 7.57
CA HIS A 526 -8.41 -21.31 8.53
C HIS A 526 -9.65 -20.43 8.46
N THR A 527 -10.79 -20.99 8.85
CA THR A 527 -12.04 -20.26 9.03
C THR A 527 -12.25 -19.96 10.50
N LEU A 528 -12.29 -18.69 10.86
CA LEU A 528 -12.67 -18.18 12.18
C LEU A 528 -14.15 -17.83 12.18
N ASP A 529 -14.91 -18.44 13.07
CA ASP A 529 -16.30 -18.09 13.35
C ASP A 529 -16.39 -17.49 14.76
N LEU A 530 -16.91 -16.29 14.86
CA LEU A 530 -17.14 -15.58 16.12
C LEU A 530 -18.65 -15.40 16.35
N SER A 531 -19.09 -15.60 17.60
CA SER A 531 -20.46 -15.26 18.02
C SER A 531 -20.40 -14.31 19.20
N PHE A 532 -21.10 -13.21 19.10
CA PHE A 532 -21.05 -12.09 20.02
C PHE A 532 -22.32 -12.02 20.87
N THR A 533 -22.18 -11.62 22.12
CA THR A 533 -23.34 -11.17 22.91
C THR A 533 -23.69 -9.73 22.52
N PRO A 534 -24.98 -9.32 22.63
CA PRO A 534 -25.38 -7.95 22.37
C PRO A 534 -24.59 -6.94 23.19
N GLY A 535 -24.26 -5.78 22.59
CA GLY A 535 -23.49 -4.70 23.20
C GLY A 535 -21.97 -4.88 23.12
N THR A 536 -21.46 -6.00 22.62
CA THR A 536 -20.03 -6.15 22.35
C THR A 536 -19.66 -5.39 21.08
N GLU A 537 -18.54 -4.70 21.11
CA GLU A 537 -18.00 -3.91 20.01
C GLU A 537 -16.76 -4.58 19.42
N ALA A 538 -16.55 -4.44 18.11
CA ALA A 538 -15.36 -4.93 17.44
C ALA A 538 -14.89 -3.94 16.39
N TYR A 539 -13.56 -3.74 16.30
CA TYR A 539 -12.92 -2.66 15.52
C TYR A 539 -12.06 -3.18 14.38
N ALA A 540 -10.99 -3.91 14.68
CA ALA A 540 -10.06 -4.41 13.68
C ALA A 540 -9.42 -5.74 14.10
N PHE A 541 -9.20 -6.62 13.12
CA PHE A 541 -8.34 -7.78 13.25
C PHE A 541 -6.90 -7.43 12.91
N THR A 542 -5.98 -8.03 13.66
CA THR A 542 -4.55 -7.99 13.38
C THR A 542 -3.95 -9.38 13.64
N PHE A 543 -2.82 -9.68 13.02
CA PHE A 543 -2.31 -11.04 12.87
C PHE A 543 -0.86 -11.18 13.31
N GLY A 544 -0.44 -12.47 13.57
CA GLY A 544 0.92 -12.78 13.98
C GLY A 544 1.31 -14.24 13.91
#